data_23959f10d1fff8d33b77cccf927fa942
#
_entry.id   23959f10d1fff8d33b77cccf927fa942
#
_cell.length_a   1.000
_cell.length_b   1.000
_cell.length_c   1.000
_cell.angle_alpha   90.00
_cell.angle_beta   90.00
_cell.angle_gamma   90.00
#
_symmetry.space_group_name_H-M   'P 1'
#
loop_
_entity.id
_entity.type
_entity.pdbx_description
1 polymer ?
#
loop_
_entity_poly.entity_id
_entity_poly.type
_entity_poly.pdbx_seq_one_letter_code
_entity_poly.pdbx_strand_id
1 'polypeptide(L)'
;MVNDLIPWVDKNFRTLLDKDHRAMAGLSMGGGRTATVTMANVDKFSYIGLFSGGAQIGGGRGRGGAAPGADPGTTPAPAPAATPAALDLKTIYNGQMADPAEFNRKVRVLFMSFGAEPPIENAEGLKRRQEQLIAAGIKNSYVYISPGATHEWQTWRRSLYTFAQLSVQRRGETTCQ
;
A
#
# COMPACT_ATOMS: atom_id res chain seq x y z
N MET A 1 -5.56 11.53 14.54
CA MET A 1 -4.86 12.03 13.33
C MET A 1 -5.83 12.62 12.31
N VAL A 2 -6.78 11.85 11.76
CA VAL A 2 -7.68 12.36 10.68
C VAL A 2 -8.59 13.48 11.18
N ASN A 3 -9.10 13.38 12.40
CA ASN A 3 -10.03 14.36 12.98
C ASN A 3 -9.36 15.53 13.71
N ASP A 4 -8.05 15.46 13.96
CA ASP A 4 -7.31 16.47 14.71
C ASP A 4 -6.20 17.10 13.87
N LEU A 5 -5.26 16.27 13.38
CA LEU A 5 -4.08 16.76 12.66
C LEU A 5 -4.44 17.39 11.32
N ILE A 6 -5.29 16.75 10.51
CA ILE A 6 -5.67 17.30 9.20
C ILE A 6 -6.36 18.66 9.38
N PRO A 7 -7.43 18.80 10.19
CA PRO A 7 -8.06 20.11 10.42
C PRO A 7 -7.12 21.15 11.03
N TRP A 8 -6.20 20.72 11.88
CA TRP A 8 -5.22 21.63 12.48
C TRP A 8 -4.24 22.16 11.44
N VAL A 9 -3.70 21.27 10.57
CA VAL A 9 -2.81 21.67 9.47
C VAL A 9 -3.54 22.59 8.48
N ASP A 10 -4.74 22.22 8.10
CA ASP A 10 -5.55 22.98 7.15
C ASP A 10 -5.92 24.38 7.68
N LYS A 11 -6.05 24.52 9.00
CA LYS A 11 -6.30 25.81 9.66
C LYS A 11 -5.05 26.70 9.76
N ASN A 12 -3.88 26.10 9.95
CA ASN A 12 -2.65 26.83 10.30
C ASN A 12 -1.69 27.04 9.13
N PHE A 13 -1.88 26.32 8.01
CA PHE A 13 -1.01 26.37 6.85
C PHE A 13 -1.82 26.56 5.56
N ARG A 14 -1.19 27.07 4.53
CA ARG A 14 -1.79 27.21 3.20
C ARG A 14 -1.83 25.84 2.50
N THR A 15 -2.86 25.07 2.75
CA THR A 15 -3.08 23.76 2.15
C THR A 15 -4.22 23.80 1.12
N LEU A 16 -4.22 22.84 0.21
CA LEU A 16 -5.37 22.54 -0.63
C LEU A 16 -6.23 21.54 0.14
N LEU A 17 -7.46 21.94 0.48
CA LEU A 17 -8.29 21.27 1.50
C LEU A 17 -8.93 19.96 1.01
N ASP A 18 -9.01 19.76 -0.31
CA ASP A 18 -9.67 18.60 -0.87
C ASP A 18 -8.79 17.34 -0.83
N LYS A 19 -9.44 16.18 -0.94
CA LYS A 19 -8.76 14.88 -0.91
C LYS A 19 -7.82 14.67 -2.09
N ASP A 20 -8.08 15.32 -3.22
CA ASP A 20 -7.32 15.14 -4.46
C ASP A 20 -5.94 15.80 -4.39
N HIS A 21 -5.70 16.57 -3.34
CA HIS A 21 -4.40 17.15 -3.00
C HIS A 21 -3.80 16.54 -1.73
N ARG A 22 -4.40 15.43 -1.23
CA ARG A 22 -3.92 14.80 0.00
C ARG A 22 -3.39 13.40 -0.24
N ALA A 23 -2.13 13.21 0.14
CA ALA A 23 -1.43 11.94 0.10
C ALA A 23 -1.05 11.48 1.52
N MET A 24 -0.99 10.18 1.73
CA MET A 24 -0.36 9.59 2.89
C MET A 24 0.56 8.45 2.45
N ALA A 25 1.78 8.47 2.95
CA ALA A 25 2.74 7.40 2.70
C ALA A 25 3.47 7.01 3.98
N GLY A 26 3.94 5.78 4.04
CA GLY A 26 4.71 5.29 5.17
C GLY A 26 5.61 4.12 4.78
N LEU A 27 6.70 3.96 5.53
CA LEU A 27 7.69 2.92 5.31
C LEU A 27 7.62 1.86 6.43
N SER A 28 7.90 0.61 6.08
CA SER A 28 7.95 -0.51 7.03
C SER A 28 6.66 -0.60 7.86
N MET A 29 6.79 -0.52 9.18
CA MET A 29 5.63 -0.45 10.09
C MET A 29 4.73 0.77 9.78
N GLY A 30 5.31 1.89 9.36
CA GLY A 30 4.58 3.07 8.91
C GLY A 30 3.73 2.81 7.67
N GLY A 31 4.16 1.91 6.76
CA GLY A 31 3.34 1.42 5.65
C GLY A 31 2.07 0.72 6.11
N GLY A 32 2.19 -0.15 7.13
CA GLY A 32 1.03 -0.79 7.76
C GLY A 32 0.07 0.20 8.41
N ARG A 33 0.60 1.21 9.10
CA ARG A 33 -0.21 2.29 9.68
C ARG A 33 -0.89 3.14 8.61
N THR A 34 -0.17 3.47 7.53
CA THR A 34 -0.74 4.16 6.37
C THR A 34 -1.91 3.38 5.80
N ALA A 35 -1.75 2.09 5.54
CA ALA A 35 -2.82 1.23 5.04
C ALA A 35 -4.04 1.26 5.97
N THR A 36 -3.85 1.08 7.29
CA THR A 36 -4.94 1.09 8.26
C THR A 36 -5.70 2.42 8.27
N VAL A 37 -4.97 3.54 8.31
CA VAL A 37 -5.60 4.87 8.38
C VAL A 37 -6.28 5.25 7.09
N THR A 38 -5.64 5.08 5.94
CA THR A 38 -6.19 5.50 4.65
C THR A 38 -7.34 4.63 4.20
N MET A 39 -7.28 3.31 4.43
CA MET A 39 -8.38 2.42 4.08
C MET A 39 -9.62 2.66 4.95
N ALA A 40 -9.46 3.03 6.21
CA ALA A 40 -10.58 3.45 7.04
C ALA A 40 -11.12 4.85 6.67
N ASN A 41 -10.43 5.61 5.82
CA ASN A 41 -10.74 6.99 5.48
C ASN A 41 -10.49 7.29 3.99
N VAL A 42 -10.92 6.42 3.09
CA VAL A 42 -10.70 6.55 1.64
C VAL A 42 -11.28 7.84 1.04
N ASP A 43 -12.21 8.47 1.73
CA ASP A 43 -12.77 9.77 1.34
C ASP A 43 -11.87 10.96 1.69
N LYS A 44 -10.75 10.73 2.37
CA LYS A 44 -9.81 11.77 2.81
C LYS A 44 -8.49 11.77 2.05
N PHE A 45 -8.17 10.70 1.31
CA PHE A 45 -6.89 10.53 0.65
C PHE A 45 -7.07 9.99 -0.77
N SER A 46 -6.49 10.66 -1.77
CA SER A 46 -6.47 10.17 -3.15
C SER A 46 -5.18 9.42 -3.50
N TYR A 47 -4.11 9.58 -2.72
CA TYR A 47 -2.81 8.97 -2.98
C TYR A 47 -2.32 8.25 -1.73
N ILE A 48 -2.05 6.95 -1.88
CA ILE A 48 -1.66 6.07 -0.78
C ILE A 48 -0.33 5.38 -1.15
N GLY A 49 0.69 5.57 -0.32
CA GLY A 49 2.03 4.99 -0.52
C GLY A 49 2.42 4.00 0.58
N LEU A 50 2.64 2.74 0.22
CA LEU A 50 3.00 1.64 1.13
C LEU A 50 4.41 1.16 0.79
N PHE A 51 5.44 1.64 1.54
CA PHE A 51 6.83 1.33 1.26
C PHE A 51 7.34 0.23 2.19
N SER A 52 7.69 -0.92 1.63
CA SER A 52 8.19 -2.09 2.35
C SER A 52 7.35 -2.50 3.56
N GLY A 53 6.02 -2.32 3.47
CA GLY A 53 5.07 -2.66 4.53
C GLY A 53 3.63 -2.31 4.13
N GLY A 54 2.65 -2.87 4.84
CA GLY A 54 1.24 -2.56 4.62
C GLY A 54 0.60 -3.18 3.38
N ALA A 55 1.40 -3.74 2.47
CA ALA A 55 0.92 -4.38 1.25
C ALA A 55 0.39 -5.81 1.47
N GLN A 56 0.35 -6.28 2.70
CA GLN A 56 -0.27 -7.56 3.08
C GLN A 56 -1.79 -7.42 3.07
N ILE A 57 -2.31 -7.35 1.87
CA ILE A 57 -3.72 -7.28 1.57
C ILE A 57 -4.26 -8.72 1.59
N GLY A 58 -4.98 -9.07 2.63
CA GLY A 58 -5.57 -10.39 2.80
C GLY A 58 -5.11 -11.04 4.10
N GLY A 59 -6.07 -11.39 4.92
CA GLY A 59 -6.03 -11.85 6.30
C GLY A 59 -5.05 -12.95 6.70
N GLY A 60 -3.77 -12.64 6.64
CA GLY A 60 -2.74 -13.37 7.32
C GLY A 60 -2.13 -12.44 8.35
N ARG A 61 -2.19 -12.78 9.60
CA ARG A 61 -1.44 -12.12 10.67
C ARG A 61 0.06 -12.26 10.40
N GLY A 62 0.60 -11.38 9.56
CA GLY A 62 2.03 -11.15 9.46
C GLY A 62 2.51 -10.39 10.70
N ARG A 63 2.37 -10.98 11.84
CA ARG A 63 3.09 -10.60 13.04
C ARG A 63 4.44 -11.31 12.96
N GLY A 64 5.47 -10.63 12.50
CA GLY A 64 6.84 -10.98 12.83
C GLY A 64 7.05 -10.84 14.33
N GLY A 65 6.44 -11.72 15.07
CA GLY A 65 6.60 -11.95 16.50
C GLY A 65 6.52 -13.45 16.66
N ALA A 66 7.67 -14.09 16.98
CA ALA A 66 7.69 -15.47 17.38
C ALA A 66 6.63 -15.68 18.49
N ALA A 67 5.80 -16.68 18.33
CA ALA A 67 4.94 -17.12 19.42
C ALA A 67 5.83 -17.45 20.62
N PRO A 68 5.47 -17.07 21.85
CA PRO A 68 6.23 -17.49 23.02
C PRO A 68 6.23 -19.03 23.06
N GLY A 69 7.41 -19.65 22.88
CA GLY A 69 7.56 -21.11 22.91
C GLY A 69 7.88 -21.79 21.59
N ALA A 70 8.11 -21.07 20.49
CA ALA A 70 8.61 -21.69 19.26
C ALA A 70 10.13 -21.97 19.38
N ASP A 71 10.50 -23.21 19.22
CA ASP A 71 11.89 -23.71 19.22
C ASP A 71 12.63 -23.06 18.01
N PRO A 72 13.81 -22.43 18.19
CA PRO A 72 14.52 -21.72 17.12
C PRO A 72 15.12 -22.64 16.03
N GLY A 73 14.84 -23.94 16.05
CA GLY A 73 15.40 -24.93 15.14
C GLY A 73 14.49 -25.49 14.05
N THR A 74 13.20 -25.14 14.01
CA THR A 74 12.28 -25.73 13.02
C THR A 74 11.87 -24.69 11.97
N THR A 75 12.60 -24.67 10.88
CA THR A 75 12.13 -23.99 9.64
C THR A 75 11.02 -24.85 9.05
N PRO A 76 9.76 -24.38 8.97
CA PRO A 76 8.73 -25.12 8.28
C PRO A 76 9.12 -25.29 6.81
N ALA A 77 9.01 -26.51 6.29
CA ALA A 77 9.20 -26.77 4.87
C ALA A 77 8.29 -25.86 4.03
N PRO A 78 8.76 -25.33 2.89
CA PRO A 78 7.91 -24.52 2.01
C PRO A 78 6.71 -25.35 1.58
N ALA A 79 5.51 -24.88 1.91
CA ALA A 79 4.28 -25.48 1.43
C ALA A 79 4.26 -25.43 -0.11
N PRO A 80 3.76 -26.49 -0.80
CA PRO A 80 3.68 -26.49 -2.25
C PRO A 80 2.89 -25.27 -2.71
N ALA A 81 3.36 -24.62 -3.79
CA ALA A 81 2.79 -23.41 -4.35
C ALA A 81 1.32 -23.68 -4.73
N ALA A 82 0.42 -23.37 -3.80
CA ALA A 82 -1.01 -23.36 -4.09
C ALA A 82 -1.27 -22.28 -5.15
N THR A 83 -2.08 -22.62 -6.15
CA THR A 83 -2.60 -21.65 -7.11
C THR A 83 -3.13 -20.45 -6.32
N PRO A 84 -2.71 -19.22 -6.65
CA PRO A 84 -3.12 -18.04 -5.88
C PRO A 84 -4.65 -17.98 -5.84
N ALA A 85 -5.22 -18.18 -4.67
CA ALA A 85 -6.66 -18.01 -4.50
C ALA A 85 -7.07 -16.62 -4.97
N ALA A 86 -8.17 -16.54 -5.69
CA ALA A 86 -8.72 -15.26 -6.15
C ALA A 86 -8.87 -14.31 -4.93
N LEU A 87 -8.45 -13.07 -5.10
CA LEU A 87 -8.47 -12.08 -4.04
C LEU A 87 -9.92 -11.70 -3.71
N ASP A 88 -10.37 -12.00 -2.50
CA ASP A 88 -11.70 -11.56 -2.06
C ASP A 88 -11.66 -10.12 -1.56
N LEU A 89 -12.06 -9.17 -2.41
CA LEU A 89 -12.09 -7.75 -2.09
C LEU A 89 -13.04 -7.39 -0.95
N LYS A 90 -14.01 -8.26 -0.61
CA LYS A 90 -14.96 -8.01 0.48
C LYS A 90 -14.34 -8.18 1.86
N THR A 91 -13.27 -8.95 1.95
CA THR A 91 -12.57 -9.21 3.22
C THR A 91 -11.35 -8.31 3.42
N ILE A 92 -10.85 -7.70 2.34
CA ILE A 92 -9.66 -6.86 2.37
C ILE A 92 -10.00 -5.50 2.96
N TYR A 93 -9.17 -5.04 3.91
CA TYR A 93 -9.35 -3.75 4.56
C TYR A 93 -10.80 -3.48 4.98
N ASN A 94 -11.44 -4.46 5.61
CA ASN A 94 -12.82 -4.38 6.07
C ASN A 94 -13.82 -4.05 4.94
N GLY A 95 -13.60 -4.58 3.74
CA GLY A 95 -14.50 -4.40 2.60
C GLY A 95 -14.37 -3.05 1.88
N GLN A 96 -13.37 -2.24 2.19
CA GLN A 96 -13.18 -0.92 1.53
C GLN A 96 -12.88 -1.03 0.04
N MET A 97 -12.52 -2.21 -0.46
CA MET A 97 -12.31 -2.50 -1.87
C MET A 97 -13.44 -3.35 -2.49
N ALA A 98 -14.51 -3.62 -1.77
CA ALA A 98 -15.61 -4.49 -2.21
C ALA A 98 -16.29 -4.01 -3.50
N ASP A 99 -16.32 -2.70 -3.72
CA ASP A 99 -16.69 -2.08 -4.98
C ASP A 99 -15.44 -1.48 -5.65
N PRO A 100 -14.86 -2.17 -6.66
CA PRO A 100 -13.67 -1.68 -7.36
C PRO A 100 -13.89 -0.35 -8.10
N ALA A 101 -15.07 -0.11 -8.63
CA ALA A 101 -15.37 1.12 -9.37
C ALA A 101 -15.36 2.33 -8.42
N GLU A 102 -16.01 2.17 -7.27
CA GLU A 102 -16.02 3.19 -6.23
C GLU A 102 -14.62 3.42 -5.64
N PHE A 103 -13.86 2.35 -5.39
CA PHE A 103 -12.48 2.48 -4.92
C PHE A 103 -11.60 3.23 -5.92
N ASN A 104 -11.65 2.88 -7.22
CA ASN A 104 -10.90 3.56 -8.28
C ASN A 104 -11.28 5.03 -8.42
N ARG A 105 -12.54 5.38 -8.19
CA ARG A 105 -13.01 6.78 -8.19
C ARG A 105 -12.47 7.57 -7.01
N LYS A 106 -12.30 6.94 -5.85
CA LYS A 106 -11.83 7.58 -4.62
C LYS A 106 -10.32 7.66 -4.52
N VAL A 107 -9.63 6.58 -4.88
CA VAL A 107 -8.17 6.44 -4.76
C VAL A 107 -7.54 6.46 -6.15
N ARG A 108 -6.80 7.51 -6.45
CA ARG A 108 -6.12 7.68 -7.75
C ARG A 108 -4.83 6.89 -7.86
N VAL A 109 -4.14 6.71 -6.73
CA VAL A 109 -2.89 5.95 -6.67
C VAL A 109 -2.84 5.13 -5.39
N LEU A 110 -2.81 3.81 -5.53
CA LEU A 110 -2.39 2.87 -4.52
C LEU A 110 -0.99 2.36 -4.90
N PHE A 111 0.02 2.95 -4.32
CA PHE A 111 1.42 2.64 -4.61
C PHE A 111 1.99 1.71 -3.55
N MET A 112 2.64 0.65 -4.01
CA MET A 112 3.30 -0.34 -3.15
C MET A 112 4.73 -0.52 -3.62
N SER A 113 5.68 -0.63 -2.70
CA SER A 113 7.08 -0.84 -3.08
C SER A 113 7.83 -1.76 -2.13
N PHE A 114 8.89 -2.38 -2.67
CA PHE A 114 9.84 -3.19 -1.91
C PHE A 114 11.23 -3.13 -2.54
N GLY A 115 12.25 -3.62 -1.84
CA GLY A 115 13.59 -3.84 -2.40
C GLY A 115 13.63 -5.11 -3.26
N ALA A 116 14.51 -5.14 -4.26
CA ALA A 116 14.70 -6.29 -5.14
C ALA A 116 15.58 -7.39 -4.51
N GLU A 117 16.42 -7.01 -3.54
CA GLU A 117 17.35 -7.94 -2.90
C GLU A 117 16.67 -8.83 -1.86
N PRO A 118 17.27 -9.96 -1.49
CA PRO A 118 16.68 -10.93 -0.59
C PRO A 118 16.11 -10.35 0.72
N PRO A 119 14.99 -10.89 1.20
CA PRO A 119 14.28 -12.04 0.60
C PRO A 119 13.43 -11.62 -0.61
N ILE A 120 13.80 -12.13 -1.77
CA ILE A 120 13.18 -11.79 -3.09
C ILE A 120 11.67 -12.12 -3.12
N GLU A 121 11.23 -13.05 -2.30
CA GLU A 121 9.82 -13.46 -2.17
C GLU A 121 8.90 -12.27 -1.85
N ASN A 122 9.43 -11.26 -1.18
CA ASN A 122 8.68 -10.03 -0.88
C ASN A 122 8.38 -9.23 -2.16
N ALA A 123 9.36 -9.10 -3.05
CA ALA A 123 9.21 -8.39 -4.32
C ALA A 123 8.27 -9.14 -5.27
N GLU A 124 8.44 -10.47 -5.39
CA GLU A 124 7.57 -11.32 -6.19
C GLU A 124 6.15 -11.39 -5.64
N GLY A 125 6.02 -11.50 -4.33
CA GLY A 125 4.73 -11.47 -3.64
C GLY A 125 3.98 -10.16 -3.91
N LEU A 126 4.70 -9.05 -3.96
CA LEU A 126 4.13 -7.74 -4.26
C LEU A 126 3.64 -7.62 -5.72
N LYS A 127 4.40 -8.13 -6.68
CA LYS A 127 3.98 -8.19 -8.09
C LYS A 127 2.73 -9.05 -8.25
N ARG A 128 2.72 -10.26 -7.70
CA ARG A 128 1.54 -11.13 -7.71
C ARG A 128 0.32 -10.45 -7.08
N ARG A 129 0.54 -9.69 -6.01
CA ARG A 129 -0.53 -8.93 -5.37
C ARG A 129 -1.11 -7.85 -6.29
N GLN A 130 -0.28 -7.12 -7.00
CA GLN A 130 -0.74 -6.14 -7.98
C GLN A 130 -1.57 -6.81 -9.08
N GLU A 131 -1.10 -7.91 -9.63
CA GLU A 131 -1.83 -8.68 -10.66
C GLU A 131 -3.21 -9.11 -10.15
N GLN A 132 -3.30 -9.63 -8.92
CA GLN A 132 -4.56 -10.00 -8.29
C GLN A 132 -5.50 -8.80 -8.10
N LEU A 133 -4.97 -7.65 -7.69
CA LEU A 133 -5.76 -6.41 -7.54
C LEU A 133 -6.30 -5.95 -8.89
N ILE A 134 -5.47 -5.93 -9.92
CA ILE A 134 -5.87 -5.54 -11.28
C ILE A 134 -6.93 -6.50 -11.82
N ALA A 135 -6.74 -7.82 -11.67
CA ALA A 135 -7.69 -8.83 -12.08
C ALA A 135 -9.05 -8.69 -11.34
N ALA A 136 -9.01 -8.24 -10.09
CA ALA A 136 -10.20 -7.95 -9.29
C ALA A 136 -10.83 -6.57 -9.58
N GLY A 137 -10.28 -5.80 -10.54
CA GLY A 137 -10.82 -4.51 -10.97
C GLY A 137 -10.20 -3.27 -10.31
N ILE A 138 -9.21 -3.40 -9.44
CA ILE A 138 -8.48 -2.28 -8.85
C ILE A 138 -7.41 -1.79 -9.84
N LYS A 139 -7.75 -0.81 -10.66
CA LYS A 139 -6.91 -0.35 -11.78
C LYS A 139 -5.79 0.60 -11.37
N ASN A 140 -5.94 1.30 -10.25
CA ASN A 140 -5.03 2.35 -9.79
C ASN A 140 -3.96 1.83 -8.83
N SER A 141 -3.59 0.55 -8.93
CA SER A 141 -2.52 -0.06 -8.15
C SER A 141 -1.20 -0.05 -8.93
N TYR A 142 -0.13 0.40 -8.26
CA TYR A 142 1.21 0.54 -8.82
C TYR A 142 2.22 -0.16 -7.94
N VAL A 143 3.15 -0.88 -8.55
CA VAL A 143 4.25 -1.54 -7.84
C VAL A 143 5.59 -1.02 -8.34
N TYR A 144 6.46 -0.72 -7.40
CA TYR A 144 7.85 -0.38 -7.65
C TYR A 144 8.78 -1.30 -6.89
N ILE A 145 9.68 -1.97 -7.60
CA ILE A 145 10.73 -2.79 -7.00
C ILE A 145 12.05 -2.05 -7.15
N SER A 146 12.64 -1.65 -6.01
CA SER A 146 13.90 -0.89 -5.99
C SER A 146 15.08 -1.82 -6.29
N PRO A 147 15.79 -1.65 -7.42
CA PRO A 147 16.88 -2.53 -7.81
C PRO A 147 18.09 -2.36 -6.88
N GLY A 148 18.79 -3.47 -6.58
CA GLY A 148 20.01 -3.49 -5.78
C GLY A 148 19.84 -2.92 -4.38
N ALA A 149 18.68 -3.11 -3.77
CA ALA A 149 18.39 -2.58 -2.44
C ALA A 149 17.44 -3.53 -1.67
N THR A 150 17.52 -3.49 -0.36
CA THR A 150 16.75 -4.33 0.58
C THR A 150 15.67 -3.50 1.30
N HIS A 151 15.39 -3.85 2.55
CA HIS A 151 14.53 -3.09 3.49
C HIS A 151 15.32 -1.94 4.13
N GLU A 152 15.61 -0.90 3.37
CA GLU A 152 16.54 0.18 3.74
C GLU A 152 16.17 1.54 3.16
N TRP A 153 16.87 2.60 3.61
CA TRP A 153 16.64 3.98 3.21
C TRP A 153 16.76 4.23 1.70
N GLN A 154 17.63 3.52 1.00
CA GLN A 154 17.77 3.65 -0.45
C GLN A 154 16.49 3.25 -1.16
N THR A 155 15.89 2.12 -0.76
CA THR A 155 14.57 1.68 -1.25
C THR A 155 13.51 2.73 -0.99
N TRP A 156 13.41 3.24 0.24
CA TRP A 156 12.35 4.15 0.62
C TRP A 156 12.46 5.52 -0.03
N ARG A 157 13.68 6.05 -0.18
CA ARG A 157 13.94 7.31 -0.90
C ARG A 157 13.52 7.20 -2.36
N ARG A 158 13.88 6.13 -3.05
CA ARG A 158 13.48 5.88 -4.44
C ARG A 158 11.97 5.68 -4.56
N SER A 159 11.37 4.98 -3.62
CA SER A 159 9.92 4.77 -3.55
C SER A 159 9.17 6.08 -3.38
N LEU A 160 9.64 6.96 -2.47
CA LEU A 160 9.05 8.28 -2.27
C LEU A 160 9.14 9.14 -3.53
N TYR A 161 10.29 9.13 -4.21
CA TYR A 161 10.49 9.87 -5.45
C TYR A 161 9.49 9.41 -6.52
N THR A 162 9.39 8.10 -6.76
CA THR A 162 8.46 7.52 -7.76
C THR A 162 7.01 7.80 -7.39
N PHE A 163 6.64 7.63 -6.13
CA PHE A 163 5.30 7.92 -5.63
C PHE A 163 4.91 9.39 -5.80
N ALA A 164 5.83 10.30 -5.47
CA ALA A 164 5.59 11.74 -5.62
C ALA A 164 5.33 12.14 -7.08
N GLN A 165 6.12 11.60 -8.01
CA GLN A 165 5.90 11.84 -9.45
C GLN A 165 4.53 11.34 -9.92
N LEU A 166 4.14 10.11 -9.56
CA LEU A 166 2.81 9.57 -9.88
C LEU A 166 1.69 10.44 -9.31
N SER A 167 1.87 10.94 -8.09
CA SER A 167 0.88 11.81 -7.43
C SER A 167 0.71 13.15 -8.14
N VAL A 168 1.77 13.70 -8.72
CA VAL A 168 1.72 14.96 -9.49
C VAL A 168 1.13 14.75 -10.89
N GLN A 169 1.58 13.73 -11.62
CA GLN A 169 1.13 13.43 -12.97
C GLN A 169 -0.37 13.15 -13.04
N ARG A 170 -0.89 12.36 -12.11
CA ARG A 170 -2.32 12.01 -12.04
C ARG A 170 -3.24 13.16 -11.65
N ARG A 171 -2.70 14.28 -11.19
CA ARG A 171 -3.50 15.51 -11.00
C ARG A 171 -3.87 16.16 -12.33
N GLY A 172 -3.01 16.08 -13.36
CA GLY A 172 -3.22 16.69 -14.67
C GLY A 172 -4.27 15.98 -15.54
N GLU A 173 -4.58 14.71 -15.29
CA GLU A 173 -5.52 13.93 -16.10
C GLU A 173 -7.01 14.22 -15.83
N THR A 174 -7.34 15.07 -14.87
CA THR A 174 -8.73 15.37 -14.47
C THR A 174 -9.34 16.57 -15.20
N THR A 175 -8.62 17.25 -16.10
CA THR A 175 -9.07 18.52 -16.70
C THR A 175 -9.64 18.38 -18.12
N CYS A 176 -9.87 17.15 -18.63
CA CYS A 176 -10.50 16.94 -19.95
C CYS A 176 -11.57 15.84 -19.90
N GLN A 177 -12.74 16.14 -19.35
CA GLN A 177 -14.03 15.54 -19.74
C GLN A 177 -15.15 16.56 -19.56
#